data_0bcd4a1357afe9b9ae62be13494eb055
#
_entry.id   0bcd4a1357afe9b9ae62be13494eb055
#
_cell.length_a   1.000
_cell.length_b   1.000
_cell.length_c   1.000
_cell.angle_alpha   90.00
_cell.angle_beta   90.00
_cell.angle_gamma   90.00
#
_symmetry.space_group_name_H-M   'P 1'
#
loop_
_entity.id
_entity.type
_entity.pdbx_description
1 polymer ?
#
loop_
_entity_poly.entity_id
_entity_poly.type
_entity_poly.pdbx_seq_one_letter_code
_entity_poly.pdbx_strand_id
1 'polypeptide(L)'
;MKKKLPNKYKLNGGFFYNDDSLKVLKSEGFVKKYENKIDLVFTSPPFPLITPKKYKNRKGEDYINWFADYAEPLKKVLSKKGSIVIEIGNSWTPGYPTHALIEVKALMRFMEKGGFHLCQEFVWYNPAKLPGPAEWVTKYRERVKDSFTKIWWFAKTPRPHADNKQILTEYSKGMLKLLQKKKYNAGKRATGHNISTKGFFTRNKGAIPPNVFEDFDNFLRISNTSNVNKYREYCKKNNLPAHPARMPPELAEFFIRFLTKRKSLVLDPFAGSNTTGYVASKLGRKWLSIEKDLNYIKGSNGWFK
;
A
#
# COMPACT_ATOMS: atom_id res chain seq x y z
N MET A 1 29.25 -3.24 -20.89
CA MET A 1 28.66 -1.91 -21.06
C MET A 1 27.99 -1.47 -19.74
N LYS A 2 28.53 -0.45 -19.07
CA LYS A 2 27.89 0.12 -17.87
C LYS A 2 26.54 0.77 -18.27
N LYS A 3 25.42 0.12 -17.97
CA LYS A 3 24.09 0.69 -18.25
C LYS A 3 23.92 1.96 -17.45
N LYS A 4 23.86 3.11 -18.14
CA LYS A 4 23.61 4.44 -17.57
C LYS A 4 22.31 4.39 -16.74
N LEU A 5 22.33 4.98 -15.54
CA LEU A 5 21.09 5.15 -14.75
C LEU A 5 20.06 5.92 -15.58
N PRO A 6 18.75 5.56 -15.50
CA PRO A 6 17.70 6.24 -16.24
C PRO A 6 17.57 7.71 -15.83
N ASN A 7 16.86 8.48 -16.64
CA ASN A 7 16.61 9.89 -16.37
C ASN A 7 15.99 10.09 -14.97
N LYS A 8 16.62 10.99 -14.22
CA LYS A 8 16.26 11.27 -12.84
C LYS A 8 15.70 12.68 -12.70
N TYR A 9 14.52 12.78 -12.12
CA TYR A 9 13.84 14.04 -11.86
C TYR A 9 13.78 14.30 -10.35
N LYS A 10 14.17 15.49 -9.91
CA LYS A 10 14.08 15.93 -8.51
C LYS A 10 12.75 16.65 -8.29
N LEU A 11 12.04 16.30 -7.22
CA LEU A 11 10.80 16.94 -6.84
C LEU A 11 10.65 16.90 -5.30
N ASN A 12 10.51 18.05 -4.66
CA ASN A 12 10.20 18.23 -3.23
C ASN A 12 10.77 17.17 -2.28
N GLY A 13 12.10 17.09 -2.21
CA GLY A 13 12.81 16.21 -1.27
C GLY A 13 12.95 14.75 -1.69
N GLY A 14 12.46 14.40 -2.86
CA GLY A 14 12.61 13.05 -3.43
C GLY A 14 13.01 13.05 -4.90
N PHE A 15 12.97 11.86 -5.50
CA PHE A 15 13.41 11.65 -6.86
C PHE A 15 12.54 10.65 -7.59
N PHE A 16 12.30 10.93 -8.88
CA PHE A 16 11.80 9.96 -9.84
C PHE A 16 12.92 9.36 -10.69
N TYR A 17 12.76 8.09 -11.04
CA TYR A 17 13.44 7.44 -12.13
C TYR A 17 12.41 7.14 -13.23
N ASN A 18 12.62 7.67 -14.43
CA ASN A 18 11.71 7.47 -15.55
C ASN A 18 12.18 6.31 -16.43
N ASP A 19 11.73 5.12 -16.11
CA ASP A 19 11.98 3.87 -16.87
C ASP A 19 11.07 2.75 -16.32
N ASP A 20 11.19 1.55 -16.90
CA ASP A 20 10.62 0.33 -16.36
C ASP A 20 11.21 0.03 -14.98
N SER A 21 10.33 -0.24 -14.01
CA SER A 21 10.73 -0.38 -12.62
C SER A 21 11.65 -1.58 -12.37
N LEU A 22 11.41 -2.71 -13.03
CA LEU A 22 12.27 -3.89 -12.88
C LEU A 22 13.67 -3.63 -13.46
N LYS A 23 13.75 -2.92 -14.59
CA LYS A 23 15.00 -2.51 -15.20
C LYS A 23 15.80 -1.57 -14.29
N VAL A 24 15.13 -0.60 -13.65
CA VAL A 24 15.76 0.32 -12.69
C VAL A 24 16.28 -0.45 -11.48
N LEU A 25 15.43 -1.26 -10.87
CA LEU A 25 15.74 -2.02 -9.66
C LEU A 25 16.89 -3.04 -9.87
N LYS A 26 17.02 -3.61 -11.08
CA LYS A 26 18.10 -4.54 -11.44
C LYS A 26 19.40 -3.84 -11.89
N SER A 27 19.38 -2.50 -12.08
CA SER A 27 20.57 -1.78 -12.53
C SER A 27 21.64 -1.70 -11.43
N GLU A 28 22.89 -1.98 -11.77
CA GLU A 28 24.03 -1.91 -10.82
C GLU A 28 24.11 -0.56 -10.09
N GLY A 29 23.93 0.53 -10.86
CA GLY A 29 23.99 1.86 -10.30
C GLY A 29 22.91 2.14 -9.25
N PHE A 30 21.69 1.62 -9.44
CA PHE A 30 20.60 1.74 -8.45
C PHE A 30 20.89 0.86 -7.23
N VAL A 31 21.24 -0.39 -7.43
CA VAL A 31 21.55 -1.34 -6.35
C VAL A 31 22.70 -0.81 -5.51
N LYS A 32 23.86 -0.49 -6.11
CA LYS A 32 25.04 0.04 -5.39
C LYS A 32 24.69 1.30 -4.56
N LYS A 33 23.82 2.16 -5.09
CA LYS A 33 23.43 3.40 -4.40
C LYS A 33 22.48 3.17 -3.23
N TYR A 34 21.54 2.24 -3.36
CA TYR A 34 20.44 2.05 -2.42
C TYR A 34 20.45 0.73 -1.68
N GLU A 35 21.49 -0.08 -1.83
CA GLU A 35 21.66 -1.35 -1.11
C GLU A 35 21.46 -1.17 0.40
N ASN A 36 20.55 -1.95 0.98
CA ASN A 36 20.18 -1.93 2.39
C ASN A 36 19.77 -0.55 2.95
N LYS A 37 19.20 0.36 2.13
CA LYS A 37 18.89 1.73 2.53
C LYS A 37 17.40 2.08 2.52
N ILE A 38 16.56 1.28 1.85
CA ILE A 38 15.12 1.56 1.75
C ILE A 38 14.43 0.97 2.96
N ASP A 39 13.74 1.82 3.72
CA ASP A 39 13.06 1.40 4.95
C ASP A 39 11.64 0.87 4.68
N LEU A 40 10.98 1.41 3.67
CA LEU A 40 9.64 1.00 3.25
C LEU A 40 9.51 1.01 1.73
N VAL A 41 9.05 -0.09 1.19
CA VAL A 41 8.43 -0.14 -0.14
C VAL A 41 6.93 -0.12 0.07
N PHE A 42 6.23 0.91 -0.43
CA PHE A 42 4.77 0.99 -0.37
C PHE A 42 4.24 1.23 -1.78
N THR A 43 3.42 0.29 -2.28
CA THR A 43 3.09 0.28 -3.69
C THR A 43 1.79 -0.45 -4.02
N SER A 44 1.19 -0.05 -5.15
CA SER A 44 0.06 -0.71 -5.79
C SER A 44 0.44 -1.04 -7.24
N PRO A 45 0.93 -2.25 -7.52
CA PRO A 45 1.33 -2.66 -8.86
C PRO A 45 0.12 -2.75 -9.80
N PRO A 46 0.32 -2.81 -11.12
CA PRO A 46 -0.75 -3.16 -12.05
C PRO A 46 -1.45 -4.45 -11.63
N PHE A 47 -2.78 -4.43 -11.49
CA PHE A 47 -3.55 -5.60 -11.06
C PHE A 47 -3.68 -6.63 -12.19
N PRO A 48 -3.82 -7.93 -11.88
CA PRO A 48 -4.04 -9.00 -12.86
C PRO A 48 -5.49 -8.99 -13.39
N LEU A 49 -5.87 -7.92 -14.09
CA LEU A 49 -7.24 -7.72 -14.59
C LEU A 49 -7.51 -8.58 -15.83
N ILE A 50 -8.75 -9.07 -15.98
CA ILE A 50 -9.23 -9.78 -17.18
C ILE A 50 -9.15 -8.85 -18.40
N THR A 51 -9.69 -7.63 -18.27
CA THR A 51 -9.64 -6.62 -19.33
C THR A 51 -8.40 -5.75 -19.16
N PRO A 52 -7.44 -5.80 -20.09
CA PRO A 52 -6.22 -5.01 -20.00
C PRO A 52 -6.55 -3.51 -20.04
N LYS A 53 -5.92 -2.75 -19.16
CA LYS A 53 -5.89 -1.28 -19.26
C LYS A 53 -4.85 -0.83 -20.29
N LYS A 54 -4.79 0.47 -20.59
CA LYS A 54 -3.84 1.08 -21.55
C LYS A 54 -2.38 0.67 -21.33
N TYR A 55 -1.98 0.31 -20.10
CA TYR A 55 -0.63 -0.13 -19.75
C TYR A 55 -0.39 -1.65 -19.93
N LYS A 56 -1.30 -2.38 -20.63
CA LYS A 56 -1.15 -3.81 -21.00
C LYS A 56 -0.83 -4.71 -19.80
N ASN A 57 -1.82 -4.93 -18.92
CA ASN A 57 -1.66 -5.84 -17.79
C ASN A 57 -1.29 -7.25 -18.25
N ARG A 58 -0.34 -7.88 -17.56
CA ARG A 58 -0.02 -9.30 -17.73
C ARG A 58 -1.15 -10.16 -17.17
N LYS A 59 -1.24 -11.40 -17.63
CA LYS A 59 -2.32 -12.34 -17.26
C LYS A 59 -1.74 -13.67 -16.76
N GLY A 60 -2.52 -14.37 -15.95
CA GLY A 60 -2.20 -15.73 -15.53
C GLY A 60 -0.79 -15.90 -14.98
N GLU A 61 -0.11 -16.95 -15.43
CA GLU A 61 1.24 -17.31 -14.99
C GLU A 61 2.30 -16.25 -15.35
N ASP A 62 2.13 -15.54 -16.49
CA ASP A 62 3.02 -14.43 -16.85
C ASP A 62 3.01 -13.31 -15.80
N TYR A 63 1.84 -13.02 -15.23
CA TYR A 63 1.73 -12.04 -14.15
C TYR A 63 2.44 -12.52 -12.90
N ILE A 64 2.23 -13.78 -12.52
CA ILE A 64 2.81 -14.39 -11.32
C ILE A 64 4.34 -14.34 -11.40
N ASN A 65 4.91 -14.77 -12.53
CA ASN A 65 6.34 -14.79 -12.74
C ASN A 65 6.94 -13.37 -12.79
N TRP A 66 6.30 -12.47 -13.53
CA TRP A 66 6.71 -11.07 -13.62
C TRP A 66 6.74 -10.39 -12.27
N PHE A 67 5.71 -10.63 -11.44
CA PHE A 67 5.64 -10.02 -10.12
C PHE A 67 6.71 -10.61 -9.17
N ALA A 68 6.92 -11.90 -9.21
CA ALA A 68 7.96 -12.57 -8.44
C ALA A 68 9.38 -12.09 -8.78
N ASP A 69 9.61 -11.58 -10.01
CA ASP A 69 10.91 -11.04 -10.42
C ASP A 69 11.32 -9.76 -9.70
N TYR A 70 10.40 -9.09 -9.00
CA TYR A 70 10.69 -7.95 -8.14
C TYR A 70 11.29 -8.36 -6.78
N ALA A 71 11.13 -9.61 -6.35
CA ALA A 71 11.51 -10.05 -5.02
C ALA A 71 12.99 -9.82 -4.71
N GLU A 72 13.88 -10.38 -5.52
CA GLU A 72 15.33 -10.28 -5.32
C GLU A 72 15.86 -8.83 -5.40
N PRO A 73 15.51 -8.02 -6.43
CA PRO A 73 15.94 -6.63 -6.49
C PRO A 73 15.47 -5.80 -5.30
N LEU A 74 14.21 -5.98 -4.86
CA LEU A 74 13.69 -5.28 -3.70
C LEU A 74 14.37 -5.73 -2.41
N LYS A 75 14.65 -7.03 -2.24
CA LYS A 75 15.40 -7.54 -1.08
C LYS A 75 16.78 -6.90 -0.95
N LYS A 76 17.50 -6.71 -2.06
CA LYS A 76 18.84 -6.10 -2.07
C LYS A 76 18.82 -4.66 -1.56
N VAL A 77 17.83 -3.87 -1.95
CA VAL A 77 17.76 -2.45 -1.59
C VAL A 77 17.07 -2.20 -0.24
N LEU A 78 16.27 -3.16 0.25
CA LEU A 78 15.55 -3.07 1.51
C LEU A 78 16.51 -3.11 2.71
N SER A 79 16.37 -2.21 3.67
CA SER A 79 17.17 -2.18 4.89
C SER A 79 16.92 -3.43 5.75
N LYS A 80 17.81 -3.72 6.70
CA LYS A 80 17.73 -4.94 7.53
C LYS A 80 16.38 -5.10 8.23
N LYS A 81 15.76 -4.00 8.67
CA LYS A 81 14.45 -3.97 9.34
C LYS A 81 13.36 -3.34 8.44
N GLY A 82 13.61 -3.26 7.15
CA GLY A 82 12.69 -2.67 6.19
C GLY A 82 11.50 -3.55 5.88
N SER A 83 10.45 -2.91 5.38
CA SER A 83 9.14 -3.50 5.08
C SER A 83 8.74 -3.28 3.63
N ILE A 84 7.92 -4.18 3.10
CA ILE A 84 7.27 -4.08 1.80
C ILE A 84 5.76 -4.19 2.03
N VAL A 85 5.00 -3.20 1.60
CA VAL A 85 3.54 -3.19 1.65
C VAL A 85 3.00 -3.10 0.24
N ILE A 86 2.15 -4.05 -0.12
CA ILE A 86 1.60 -4.21 -1.45
C ILE A 86 0.07 -4.21 -1.37
N GLU A 87 -0.55 -3.21 -1.99
CA GLU A 87 -1.99 -3.17 -2.22
C GLU A 87 -2.28 -3.82 -3.56
N ILE A 88 -3.18 -4.81 -3.60
CA ILE A 88 -3.51 -5.56 -4.80
C ILE A 88 -4.98 -5.97 -4.83
N GLY A 89 -5.61 -5.78 -5.99
CA GLY A 89 -7.01 -6.15 -6.21
C GLY A 89 -7.18 -7.60 -6.65
N ASN A 90 -8.39 -8.11 -6.45
CA ASN A 90 -8.78 -9.46 -6.84
C ASN A 90 -8.74 -9.67 -8.35
N SER A 91 -8.50 -10.93 -8.75
CA SER A 91 -8.60 -11.40 -10.14
C SER A 91 -9.73 -12.40 -10.32
N TRP A 92 -10.34 -12.38 -11.50
CA TRP A 92 -11.49 -13.21 -11.84
C TRP A 92 -11.12 -14.23 -12.90
N THR A 93 -11.77 -15.40 -12.86
CA THR A 93 -11.72 -16.39 -13.95
C THR A 93 -12.56 -15.87 -15.11
N PRO A 94 -12.00 -15.72 -16.33
CA PRO A 94 -12.77 -15.28 -17.48
C PRO A 94 -13.98 -16.19 -17.75
N GLY A 95 -15.16 -15.60 -17.89
CA GLY A 95 -16.40 -16.34 -18.18
C GLY A 95 -17.05 -17.04 -16.99
N TYR A 96 -16.49 -16.88 -15.76
CA TYR A 96 -17.02 -17.53 -14.55
C TYR A 96 -17.11 -16.57 -13.37
N PRO A 97 -18.07 -16.78 -12.44
CA PRO A 97 -18.22 -15.97 -11.24
C PRO A 97 -17.20 -16.32 -10.13
N THR A 98 -16.04 -16.83 -10.48
CA THR A 98 -15.05 -17.37 -9.55
C THR A 98 -13.76 -16.55 -9.55
N HIS A 99 -13.03 -16.56 -8.42
CA HIS A 99 -11.70 -15.96 -8.32
C HIS A 99 -10.64 -16.83 -9.00
N ALA A 100 -9.75 -16.21 -9.76
CA ALA A 100 -8.60 -16.87 -10.37
C ALA A 100 -7.42 -17.00 -9.39
N LEU A 101 -7.43 -16.23 -8.29
CA LEU A 101 -6.38 -16.18 -7.26
C LEU A 101 -4.97 -15.85 -7.80
N ILE A 102 -4.89 -15.17 -8.95
CA ILE A 102 -3.61 -14.83 -9.58
C ILE A 102 -2.80 -13.90 -8.66
N GLU A 103 -3.47 -12.93 -8.02
CA GLU A 103 -2.86 -12.01 -7.07
C GLU A 103 -2.30 -12.74 -5.85
N VAL A 104 -3.01 -13.73 -5.32
CA VAL A 104 -2.56 -14.51 -4.16
C VAL A 104 -1.35 -15.36 -4.54
N LYS A 105 -1.42 -16.08 -5.67
CA LYS A 105 -0.30 -16.89 -6.17
C LYS A 105 0.94 -16.04 -6.44
N ALA A 106 0.76 -14.84 -7.00
CA ALA A 106 1.84 -13.90 -7.25
C ALA A 106 2.51 -13.43 -5.96
N LEU A 107 1.72 -13.07 -4.94
CA LEU A 107 2.24 -12.64 -3.63
C LEU A 107 2.96 -13.79 -2.90
N MET A 108 2.43 -15.00 -2.95
CA MET A 108 3.10 -16.18 -2.36
C MET A 108 4.43 -16.46 -3.05
N ARG A 109 4.46 -16.52 -4.38
CA ARG A 109 5.71 -16.72 -5.14
C ARG A 109 6.72 -15.61 -4.92
N PHE A 110 6.26 -14.35 -4.82
CA PHE A 110 7.09 -13.21 -4.46
C PHE A 110 7.73 -13.37 -3.07
N MET A 111 6.92 -13.76 -2.08
CA MET A 111 7.36 -14.01 -0.72
C MET A 111 8.42 -15.12 -0.67
N GLU A 112 8.14 -16.26 -1.29
CA GLU A 112 9.04 -17.42 -1.33
C GLU A 112 10.36 -17.09 -2.03
N LYS A 113 10.30 -16.51 -3.23
CA LYS A 113 11.48 -16.12 -4.03
C LYS A 113 12.36 -15.11 -3.31
N GLY A 114 11.75 -14.17 -2.58
CA GLY A 114 12.46 -13.18 -1.77
C GLY A 114 12.90 -13.71 -0.40
N GLY A 115 12.37 -14.83 0.06
CA GLY A 115 12.53 -15.27 1.45
C GLY A 115 12.02 -14.21 2.43
N PHE A 116 10.88 -13.60 2.12
CA PHE A 116 10.23 -12.61 2.97
C PHE A 116 9.30 -13.28 3.99
N HIS A 117 9.08 -12.58 5.10
CA HIS A 117 8.10 -12.97 6.10
C HIS A 117 6.82 -12.16 5.89
N LEU A 118 5.66 -12.81 5.84
CA LEU A 118 4.38 -12.14 5.90
C LEU A 118 4.12 -11.71 7.35
N CYS A 119 4.15 -10.40 7.60
CA CYS A 119 3.95 -9.84 8.93
C CYS A 119 2.47 -9.69 9.28
N GLN A 120 1.68 -9.19 8.34
CA GLN A 120 0.24 -9.01 8.53
C GLN A 120 -0.48 -8.82 7.20
N GLU A 121 -1.74 -9.26 7.14
CA GLU A 121 -2.69 -8.93 6.08
C GLU A 121 -3.65 -7.84 6.58
N PHE A 122 -3.97 -6.88 5.69
CA PHE A 122 -4.94 -5.82 5.92
C PHE A 122 -6.01 -5.87 4.84
N VAL A 123 -7.19 -5.42 5.18
CA VAL A 123 -8.32 -5.29 4.26
C VAL A 123 -8.70 -3.82 4.19
N TRP A 124 -8.68 -3.26 2.98
CA TRP A 124 -9.22 -1.93 2.73
C TRP A 124 -10.62 -2.07 2.12
N TYR A 125 -11.62 -1.76 2.91
CA TYR A 125 -13.02 -1.71 2.49
C TYR A 125 -13.29 -0.40 1.74
N ASN A 126 -13.94 -0.49 0.58
CA ASN A 126 -14.35 0.65 -0.22
C ASN A 126 -15.84 0.49 -0.60
N PRO A 127 -16.76 1.11 0.15
CA PRO A 127 -18.21 0.98 -0.11
C PRO A 127 -18.63 1.59 -1.45
N ALA A 128 -17.87 2.58 -1.96
CA ALA A 128 -18.12 3.23 -3.24
C ALA A 128 -17.57 2.44 -4.45
N LYS A 129 -16.97 1.26 -4.23
CA LYS A 129 -16.51 0.42 -5.32
C LYS A 129 -17.69 -0.01 -6.18
N LEU A 130 -17.56 0.16 -7.51
CA LEU A 130 -18.60 -0.24 -8.45
C LEU A 130 -18.92 -1.74 -8.32
N PRO A 131 -20.18 -2.16 -8.58
CA PRO A 131 -20.56 -3.57 -8.57
C PRO A 131 -19.71 -4.35 -9.57
N GLY A 132 -18.80 -5.15 -9.04
CA GLY A 132 -17.88 -5.96 -9.85
C GLY A 132 -17.78 -7.39 -9.29
N PRO A 133 -17.66 -8.37 -10.18
CA PRO A 133 -17.82 -8.28 -11.64
C PRO A 133 -19.29 -8.04 -12.04
N ALA A 134 -19.52 -7.02 -12.87
CA ALA A 134 -20.87 -6.50 -13.15
C ALA A 134 -21.81 -7.57 -13.72
N GLU A 135 -21.30 -8.46 -14.56
CA GLU A 135 -22.08 -9.53 -15.18
C GLU A 135 -22.75 -10.42 -14.12
N TRP A 136 -22.00 -10.86 -13.13
CA TRP A 136 -22.46 -11.80 -12.09
C TRP A 136 -23.18 -11.11 -10.93
N VAL A 137 -22.84 -9.84 -10.67
CA VAL A 137 -23.45 -9.07 -9.57
C VAL A 137 -24.75 -8.41 -9.99
N THR A 138 -24.76 -7.74 -11.16
CA THR A 138 -25.90 -6.90 -11.56
C THR A 138 -26.81 -7.56 -12.59
N LYS A 139 -26.26 -8.31 -13.55
CA LYS A 139 -27.01 -8.96 -14.62
C LYS A 139 -27.63 -10.28 -14.16
N TYR A 140 -26.78 -11.25 -13.76
CA TYR A 140 -27.24 -12.56 -13.33
C TYR A 140 -27.66 -12.64 -11.86
N ARG A 141 -27.17 -11.71 -11.02
CA ARG A 141 -27.47 -11.64 -9.58
C ARG A 141 -27.08 -12.88 -8.78
N GLU A 142 -25.98 -13.49 -9.16
CA GLU A 142 -25.45 -14.73 -8.54
C GLU A 142 -24.37 -14.44 -7.50
N ARG A 143 -23.94 -13.19 -7.37
CA ARG A 143 -22.89 -12.78 -6.45
C ARG A 143 -23.18 -11.47 -5.77
N VAL A 144 -22.57 -11.26 -4.59
CA VAL A 144 -22.44 -9.94 -3.98
C VAL A 144 -21.26 -9.18 -4.61
N LYS A 145 -21.28 -7.84 -4.56
CA LYS A 145 -20.19 -7.01 -5.07
C LYS A 145 -18.92 -7.17 -4.25
N ASP A 146 -17.77 -7.19 -4.91
CA ASP A 146 -16.49 -7.05 -4.22
C ASP A 146 -16.30 -5.62 -3.72
N SER A 147 -16.13 -5.47 -2.41
CA SER A 147 -16.05 -4.16 -1.77
C SER A 147 -14.73 -3.91 -1.05
N PHE A 148 -13.76 -4.81 -1.16
CA PHE A 148 -12.47 -4.62 -0.50
C PHE A 148 -11.29 -4.89 -1.43
N THR A 149 -10.13 -4.44 -1.00
CA THR A 149 -8.82 -4.72 -1.61
C THR A 149 -7.91 -5.23 -0.51
N LYS A 150 -7.07 -6.22 -0.82
CA LYS A 150 -6.10 -6.78 0.12
C LYS A 150 -4.83 -5.97 0.13
N ILE A 151 -4.23 -5.84 1.30
CA ILE A 151 -2.94 -5.21 1.50
C ILE A 151 -2.08 -6.16 2.31
N TRP A 152 -0.92 -6.53 1.78
CA TRP A 152 -0.03 -7.48 2.41
C TRP A 152 1.25 -6.78 2.85
N TRP A 153 1.58 -6.95 4.12
CA TRP A 153 2.82 -6.44 4.70
C TRP A 153 3.84 -7.56 4.84
N PHE A 154 4.88 -7.46 4.06
CA PHE A 154 6.05 -8.34 4.11
C PHE A 154 7.26 -7.63 4.74
N ALA A 155 8.19 -8.41 5.24
CA ALA A 155 9.46 -7.88 5.73
C ALA A 155 10.63 -8.85 5.49
N LYS A 156 11.85 -8.27 5.53
CA LYS A 156 13.11 -9.02 5.37
C LYS A 156 13.45 -9.87 6.60
N THR A 157 12.86 -9.56 7.74
CA THR A 157 13.04 -10.27 9.02
C THR A 157 11.69 -10.48 9.71
N PRO A 158 11.55 -11.47 10.62
CA PRO A 158 10.30 -11.66 11.37
C PRO A 158 10.01 -10.56 12.40
N ARG A 159 10.96 -9.65 12.65
CA ARG A 159 10.81 -8.50 13.55
C ARG A 159 11.28 -7.20 12.87
N PRO A 160 10.53 -6.70 11.88
CA PRO A 160 10.83 -5.44 11.22
C PRO A 160 10.63 -4.24 12.15
N HIS A 161 10.96 -3.04 11.66
CA HIS A 161 10.58 -1.82 12.35
C HIS A 161 9.08 -1.57 12.18
N ALA A 162 8.38 -1.43 13.31
CA ALA A 162 6.97 -1.02 13.36
C ALA A 162 6.71 -0.30 14.69
N ASP A 163 5.88 0.75 14.66
CA ASP A 163 5.46 1.50 15.86
C ASP A 163 3.98 1.88 15.76
N ASN A 164 3.11 1.07 16.35
CA ASN A 164 1.67 1.30 16.34
C ASN A 164 1.22 2.53 17.15
N LYS A 165 2.10 3.11 17.97
CA LYS A 165 1.82 4.37 18.68
C LYS A 165 1.73 5.57 17.73
N GLN A 166 2.25 5.46 16.51
CA GLN A 166 2.19 6.49 15.47
C GLN A 166 0.86 6.53 14.70
N ILE A 167 0.00 5.52 14.90
CA ILE A 167 -1.23 5.28 14.15
C ILE A 167 -2.44 5.04 15.05
N LEU A 168 -2.40 5.52 16.30
CA LEU A 168 -3.51 5.36 17.23
C LEU A 168 -4.75 6.09 16.73
N THR A 169 -5.92 5.50 16.99
CA THR A 169 -7.24 6.06 16.75
C THR A 169 -7.88 6.52 18.07
N GLU A 170 -8.98 7.22 17.98
CA GLU A 170 -9.76 7.55 19.18
C GLU A 170 -10.31 6.29 19.87
N TYR A 171 -10.49 6.37 21.16
CA TYR A 171 -11.16 5.30 21.91
C TYR A 171 -12.63 5.21 21.53
N SER A 172 -13.12 4.00 21.35
CA SER A 172 -14.56 3.76 21.20
C SER A 172 -15.33 4.23 22.46
N LYS A 173 -16.61 4.56 22.29
CA LYS A 173 -17.51 4.91 23.41
C LYS A 173 -17.50 3.82 24.50
N GLY A 174 -17.42 2.54 24.11
CA GLY A 174 -17.33 1.41 25.04
C GLY A 174 -16.04 1.43 25.86
N MET A 175 -14.89 1.70 25.20
CA MET A 175 -13.61 1.80 25.89
C MET A 175 -13.54 3.00 26.83
N LEU A 176 -14.09 4.15 26.45
CA LEU A 176 -14.18 5.33 27.32
C LEU A 176 -15.02 5.04 28.58
N LYS A 177 -16.20 4.38 28.46
CA LYS A 177 -17.01 3.95 29.58
C LYS A 177 -16.27 2.98 30.51
N LEU A 178 -15.48 2.04 29.91
CA LEU A 178 -14.69 1.08 30.68
C LEU A 178 -13.58 1.78 31.49
N LEU A 179 -12.88 2.72 30.89
CA LEU A 179 -11.84 3.52 31.55
C LEU A 179 -12.42 4.38 32.71
N GLN A 180 -13.66 4.90 32.56
CA GLN A 180 -14.33 5.64 33.59
C GLN A 180 -14.76 4.74 34.75
N LYS A 181 -15.45 3.64 34.45
CA LYS A 181 -15.99 2.72 35.44
C LYS A 181 -14.94 1.87 36.15
N LYS A 182 -13.75 1.73 35.56
CA LYS A 182 -12.66 0.85 36.03
C LYS A 182 -13.14 -0.58 36.35
N LYS A 183 -14.14 -1.05 35.62
CA LYS A 183 -14.73 -2.37 35.80
C LYS A 183 -14.92 -3.05 34.44
N TYR A 184 -14.35 -4.25 34.28
CA TYR A 184 -14.56 -5.12 33.12
C TYR A 184 -14.57 -6.57 33.55
N ASN A 185 -15.01 -7.44 32.66
CA ASN A 185 -15.11 -8.85 32.94
C ASN A 185 -13.72 -9.50 32.81
N ALA A 186 -12.96 -9.51 33.89
CA ALA A 186 -11.64 -10.15 34.01
C ALA A 186 -11.76 -11.63 34.42
N GLY A 187 -10.65 -12.37 34.38
CA GLY A 187 -10.57 -13.78 34.80
C GLY A 187 -10.53 -14.78 33.64
N LYS A 188 -10.62 -16.05 33.98
CA LYS A 188 -10.50 -17.18 33.05
C LYS A 188 -11.75 -17.28 32.16
N ARG A 189 -11.55 -17.37 30.86
CA ARG A 189 -12.60 -17.59 29.84
C ARG A 189 -12.76 -19.08 29.56
N ALA A 190 -13.92 -19.47 29.05
CA ALA A 190 -14.18 -20.83 28.59
C ALA A 190 -13.17 -21.30 27.52
N THR A 191 -12.62 -20.37 26.74
CA THR A 191 -11.56 -20.60 25.74
C THR A 191 -10.15 -20.79 26.34
N GLY A 192 -10.01 -20.83 27.68
CA GLY A 192 -8.71 -20.98 28.35
C GLY A 192 -7.92 -19.68 28.54
N HIS A 193 -8.31 -18.58 27.90
CA HIS A 193 -7.62 -17.28 28.09
C HIS A 193 -7.91 -16.69 29.45
N ASN A 194 -6.86 -16.18 30.09
CA ASN A 194 -7.00 -15.43 31.35
C ASN A 194 -6.84 -13.92 31.09
N ILE A 195 -7.89 -13.16 31.31
CA ILE A 195 -7.89 -11.70 31.16
C ILE A 195 -7.41 -11.07 32.46
N SER A 196 -6.29 -10.34 32.39
CA SER A 196 -5.71 -9.62 33.52
C SER A 196 -6.70 -8.65 34.14
N THR A 197 -6.71 -8.53 35.47
CA THR A 197 -7.56 -7.61 36.23
C THR A 197 -7.15 -6.14 36.12
N LYS A 198 -5.97 -5.82 35.54
CA LYS A 198 -5.43 -4.45 35.48
C LYS A 198 -5.12 -3.97 34.07
N GLY A 199 -5.07 -4.85 33.06
CA GLY A 199 -4.53 -4.57 31.73
C GLY A 199 -5.26 -3.46 30.95
N PHE A 200 -6.58 -3.32 31.14
CA PHE A 200 -7.41 -2.38 30.38
C PHE A 200 -7.61 -1.02 31.06
N PHE A 201 -7.05 -0.79 32.25
CA PHE A 201 -7.23 0.46 32.97
C PHE A 201 -6.20 1.55 32.63
N THR A 202 -5.15 1.19 31.92
CA THR A 202 -4.14 2.15 31.51
C THR A 202 -4.68 3.01 30.37
N ARG A 203 -4.83 4.30 30.62
CA ARG A 203 -5.23 5.27 29.59
C ARG A 203 -3.99 5.61 28.75
N ASN A 204 -3.94 5.05 27.54
CA ASN A 204 -2.94 5.40 26.54
C ASN A 204 -3.38 6.64 25.74
N LYS A 205 -2.59 7.06 24.75
CA LYS A 205 -2.92 8.19 23.86
C LYS A 205 -4.05 7.88 22.86
N GLY A 206 -4.52 6.64 22.78
CA GLY A 206 -5.57 6.18 21.89
C GLY A 206 -5.62 4.66 21.81
N ALA A 207 -6.50 4.14 20.96
CA ALA A 207 -6.68 2.73 20.66
C ALA A 207 -5.79 2.31 19.50
N ILE A 208 -5.30 1.07 19.52
CA ILE A 208 -4.61 0.46 18.36
C ILE A 208 -5.68 0.16 17.30
N PRO A 209 -5.53 0.64 16.05
CA PRO A 209 -6.49 0.37 14.99
C PRO A 209 -6.51 -1.11 14.61
N PRO A 210 -7.65 -1.64 14.12
CA PRO A 210 -7.72 -2.96 13.53
C PRO A 210 -7.00 -2.99 12.17
N ASN A 211 -6.79 -4.19 11.63
CA ASN A 211 -6.24 -4.39 10.29
C ASN A 211 -7.31 -4.37 9.17
N VAL A 212 -8.50 -3.93 9.46
CA VAL A 212 -9.56 -3.66 8.49
C VAL A 212 -9.76 -2.15 8.43
N PHE A 213 -9.56 -1.58 7.24
CA PHE A 213 -9.81 -0.17 6.97
C PHE A 213 -11.24 -0.06 6.44
N GLU A 214 -12.16 0.17 7.35
CA GLU A 214 -13.52 0.59 7.03
C GLU A 214 -13.56 2.12 6.90
N ASP A 215 -14.71 2.69 6.56
CA ASP A 215 -14.96 4.12 6.72
C ASP A 215 -14.90 4.50 8.21
N PHE A 216 -13.68 4.52 8.75
CA PHE A 216 -13.45 4.97 10.10
C PHE A 216 -13.69 6.46 10.17
N ASP A 217 -14.61 6.83 11.04
CA ASP A 217 -14.96 8.21 11.36
C ASP A 217 -13.77 9.11 11.71
N ASN A 218 -12.58 8.55 11.94
CA ASN A 218 -11.46 9.30 12.48
C ASN A 218 -10.10 9.12 11.77
N PHE A 219 -9.90 8.14 10.89
CA PHE A 219 -8.61 7.94 10.23
C PHE A 219 -8.67 7.92 8.70
N LEU A 220 -9.77 7.46 8.12
CA LEU A 220 -9.96 7.32 6.68
C LEU A 220 -11.29 7.93 6.17
N ARG A 221 -11.96 8.78 6.95
CA ARG A 221 -12.95 9.69 6.39
C ARG A 221 -12.25 10.67 5.49
N ILE A 222 -11.96 10.19 4.33
CA ILE A 222 -11.45 11.04 3.31
C ILE A 222 -12.56 11.22 2.32
N SER A 223 -13.05 12.38 2.37
CA SER A 223 -13.60 12.92 1.16
C SER A 223 -12.50 12.83 0.10
N ASN A 224 -12.71 12.00 -0.91
CA ASN A 224 -11.92 11.93 -2.13
C ASN A 224 -11.78 13.32 -2.82
N THR A 225 -12.10 14.41 -2.11
CA THR A 225 -12.46 15.66 -2.74
C THR A 225 -11.38 16.74 -2.67
N SER A 226 -10.68 16.96 -1.56
CA SER A 226 -9.83 18.17 -1.50
C SER A 226 -8.43 18.00 -2.12
N ASN A 227 -7.65 17.01 -1.73
CA ASN A 227 -6.29 16.85 -2.27
C ASN A 227 -6.25 16.14 -3.64
N VAL A 228 -7.20 15.23 -3.88
CA VAL A 228 -7.41 14.60 -5.19
C VAL A 228 -7.81 15.64 -6.23
N ASN A 229 -8.53 16.68 -5.84
CA ASN A 229 -8.92 17.76 -6.73
C ASN A 229 -7.70 18.57 -7.19
N LYS A 230 -6.78 18.98 -6.31
CA LYS A 230 -5.57 19.73 -6.68
C LYS A 230 -4.73 19.01 -7.75
N TYR A 231 -4.49 17.71 -7.58
CA TYR A 231 -3.78 16.92 -8.59
C TYR A 231 -4.52 16.90 -9.93
N ARG A 232 -5.84 16.69 -9.93
CA ARG A 232 -6.66 16.63 -11.15
C ARG A 232 -6.73 18.01 -11.83
N GLU A 233 -6.95 19.06 -11.07
CA GLU A 233 -6.97 20.44 -11.56
C GLU A 233 -5.65 20.82 -12.19
N TYR A 234 -4.53 20.46 -11.54
CA TYR A 234 -3.21 20.68 -12.10
C TYR A 234 -3.01 19.92 -13.42
N CYS A 235 -3.38 18.65 -13.49
CA CYS A 235 -3.31 17.87 -14.71
C CYS A 235 -4.16 18.51 -15.82
N LYS A 236 -5.40 18.91 -15.51
CA LYS A 236 -6.30 19.58 -16.45
C LYS A 236 -5.71 20.89 -16.96
N LYS A 237 -5.22 21.75 -16.04
CA LYS A 237 -4.62 23.06 -16.37
C LYS A 237 -3.40 22.95 -17.28
N ASN A 238 -2.65 21.85 -17.18
CA ASN A 238 -1.41 21.62 -17.93
C ASN A 238 -1.56 20.63 -19.09
N ASN A 239 -2.80 20.29 -19.48
CA ASN A 239 -3.10 19.31 -20.55
C ASN A 239 -2.40 17.96 -20.34
N LEU A 240 -2.28 17.50 -19.10
CA LEU A 240 -1.66 16.24 -18.73
C LEU A 240 -2.74 15.19 -18.41
N PRO A 241 -2.56 13.92 -18.79
CA PRO A 241 -3.47 12.85 -18.40
C PRO A 241 -3.37 12.60 -16.89
N ALA A 242 -4.51 12.65 -16.19
CA ALA A 242 -4.55 12.22 -14.81
C ALA A 242 -4.46 10.70 -14.71
N HIS A 243 -3.67 10.18 -13.75
CA HIS A 243 -3.57 8.74 -13.51
C HIS A 243 -4.95 8.15 -13.14
N PRO A 244 -5.43 7.09 -13.82
CA PRO A 244 -6.82 6.60 -13.68
C PRO A 244 -7.10 5.90 -12.35
N ALA A 245 -6.09 5.27 -11.75
CA ALA A 245 -6.20 4.55 -10.48
C ALA A 245 -5.25 5.18 -9.46
N ARG A 246 -5.79 5.72 -8.39
CA ARG A 246 -5.01 6.39 -7.35
C ARG A 246 -5.39 5.82 -6.00
N MET A 247 -4.39 5.51 -5.22
CA MET A 247 -4.53 5.13 -3.83
C MET A 247 -4.87 6.36 -2.98
N PRO A 248 -5.74 6.24 -1.97
CA PRO A 248 -5.96 7.32 -1.02
C PRO A 248 -4.66 7.72 -0.30
N PRO A 249 -4.35 9.03 -0.17
CA PRO A 249 -3.16 9.49 0.55
C PRO A 249 -3.06 8.94 1.98
N GLU A 250 -4.14 8.73 2.61
CA GLU A 250 -4.27 8.29 4.00
C GLU A 250 -3.86 6.85 4.20
N LEU A 251 -4.12 6.01 3.21
CA LEU A 251 -3.59 4.65 3.23
C LEU A 251 -2.06 4.66 3.22
N ALA A 252 -1.47 5.52 2.38
CA ALA A 252 -0.03 5.74 2.38
C ALA A 252 0.46 6.33 3.72
N GLU A 253 -0.28 7.30 4.29
CA GLU A 253 0.05 7.91 5.57
C GLU A 253 0.09 6.89 6.70
N PHE A 254 -0.91 6.01 6.78
CA PHE A 254 -0.96 4.95 7.77
C PHE A 254 0.31 4.10 7.77
N PHE A 255 0.67 3.51 6.62
CA PHE A 255 1.82 2.64 6.54
C PHE A 255 3.16 3.36 6.69
N ILE A 256 3.28 4.58 6.18
CA ILE A 256 4.50 5.39 6.33
C ILE A 256 4.71 5.77 7.80
N ARG A 257 3.67 6.14 8.55
CA ARG A 257 3.77 6.39 10.00
C ARG A 257 4.07 5.13 10.77
N PHE A 258 3.37 4.04 10.48
CA PHE A 258 3.48 2.77 11.20
C PHE A 258 4.86 2.13 11.05
N LEU A 259 5.43 2.15 9.83
CA LEU A 259 6.59 1.34 9.46
C LEU A 259 7.88 2.14 9.27
N THR A 260 7.85 3.47 9.45
CA THR A 260 9.04 4.30 9.22
C THR A 260 9.22 5.39 10.28
N LYS A 261 10.47 5.84 10.43
CA LYS A 261 10.83 7.03 11.22
C LYS A 261 10.94 8.27 10.32
N ARG A 262 10.99 9.47 10.92
CA ARG A 262 11.37 10.68 10.17
C ARG A 262 12.74 10.46 9.50
N LYS A 263 12.92 11.04 8.29
CA LYS A 263 14.10 10.89 7.43
C LYS A 263 14.31 9.51 6.81
N SER A 264 13.49 8.50 7.14
CA SER A 264 13.47 7.19 6.46
C SER A 264 13.26 7.35 4.95
N LEU A 265 13.74 6.36 4.19
CA LEU A 265 13.62 6.33 2.74
C LEU A 265 12.49 5.40 2.32
N VAL A 266 11.50 5.96 1.62
CA VAL A 266 10.32 5.25 1.08
C VAL A 266 10.49 5.09 -0.43
N LEU A 267 10.22 3.91 -0.96
CA LEU A 267 10.23 3.60 -2.40
C LEU A 267 8.84 3.20 -2.89
N ASP A 268 8.43 3.76 -4.01
CA ASP A 268 7.30 3.26 -4.79
C ASP A 268 7.75 2.91 -6.22
N PRO A 269 7.85 1.60 -6.55
CA PRO A 269 8.27 1.16 -7.88
C PRO A 269 7.18 1.26 -8.96
N PHE A 270 5.93 1.60 -8.59
CA PHE A 270 4.80 1.77 -9.50
C PHE A 270 4.05 3.07 -9.18
N ALA A 271 4.80 4.17 -9.20
CA ALA A 271 4.39 5.42 -8.55
C ALA A 271 3.15 6.09 -9.14
N GLY A 272 2.86 5.91 -10.43
CA GLY A 272 1.71 6.54 -11.08
C GLY A 272 1.62 8.03 -10.81
N SER A 273 0.59 8.45 -10.05
CA SER A 273 0.42 9.85 -9.62
C SER A 273 1.38 10.31 -8.52
N ASN A 274 2.19 9.42 -7.95
CA ASN A 274 3.10 9.69 -6.82
C ASN A 274 2.43 10.05 -5.49
N THR A 275 1.31 9.45 -5.19
CA THR A 275 0.66 9.62 -3.88
C THR A 275 1.59 9.25 -2.73
N THR A 276 2.30 8.13 -2.85
CA THR A 276 3.29 7.66 -1.86
C THR A 276 4.39 8.69 -1.60
N GLY A 277 4.99 9.22 -2.66
CA GLY A 277 6.08 10.21 -2.55
C GLY A 277 5.60 11.54 -1.94
N TYR A 278 4.40 11.99 -2.33
CA TYR A 278 3.76 13.17 -1.74
C TYR A 278 3.59 13.01 -0.22
N VAL A 279 2.97 11.91 0.21
CA VAL A 279 2.71 11.67 1.63
C VAL A 279 4.03 11.50 2.41
N ALA A 280 5.00 10.77 1.86
CA ALA A 280 6.31 10.62 2.47
C ALA A 280 6.99 11.98 2.69
N SER A 281 6.97 12.87 1.69
CA SER A 281 7.49 14.23 1.80
C SER A 281 6.80 15.03 2.90
N LYS A 282 5.45 15.01 2.92
CA LYS A 282 4.64 15.72 3.92
C LYS A 282 4.94 15.26 5.35
N LEU A 283 5.27 13.99 5.52
CA LEU A 283 5.62 13.40 6.81
C LEU A 283 7.12 13.54 7.17
N GLY A 284 7.92 14.24 6.37
CA GLY A 284 9.36 14.42 6.60
C GLY A 284 10.20 13.16 6.35
N ARG A 285 9.75 12.29 5.44
CA ARG A 285 10.49 11.16 4.90
C ARG A 285 11.08 11.51 3.55
N LYS A 286 12.19 10.88 3.19
CA LYS A 286 12.76 10.90 1.83
C LYS A 286 12.00 9.89 0.98
N TRP A 287 11.92 10.13 -0.32
CA TRP A 287 11.21 9.22 -1.21
C TRP A 287 11.91 9.02 -2.54
N LEU A 288 11.68 7.85 -3.10
CA LEU A 288 12.06 7.45 -4.45
C LEU A 288 10.82 6.89 -5.14
N SER A 289 10.60 7.29 -6.37
CA SER A 289 9.51 6.80 -7.19
C SER A 289 10.03 6.35 -8.54
N ILE A 290 9.49 5.27 -9.05
CA ILE A 290 9.81 4.81 -10.41
C ILE A 290 8.51 4.84 -11.20
N GLU A 291 8.52 5.50 -12.35
CA GLU A 291 7.37 5.61 -13.25
C GLU A 291 7.86 5.66 -14.70
N LYS A 292 7.26 4.87 -15.56
CA LYS A 292 7.64 4.82 -16.98
C LYS A 292 6.98 5.91 -17.82
N ASP A 293 5.79 6.38 -17.41
CA ASP A 293 5.07 7.45 -18.12
C ASP A 293 5.50 8.82 -17.63
N LEU A 294 6.21 9.56 -18.47
CA LEU A 294 6.69 10.90 -18.16
C LEU A 294 5.53 11.88 -17.85
N ASN A 295 4.35 11.67 -18.43
CA ASN A 295 3.21 12.55 -18.18
C ASN A 295 2.70 12.40 -16.74
N TYR A 296 2.71 11.19 -16.19
CA TYR A 296 2.36 10.98 -14.78
C TYR A 296 3.40 11.60 -13.85
N ILE A 297 4.69 11.54 -14.20
CA ILE A 297 5.75 12.24 -13.45
C ILE A 297 5.50 13.74 -13.47
N LYS A 298 5.22 14.34 -14.64
CA LYS A 298 4.89 15.75 -14.77
C LYS A 298 3.61 16.12 -13.98
N GLY A 299 2.57 15.28 -14.06
CA GLY A 299 1.31 15.46 -13.34
C GLY A 299 1.49 15.47 -11.82
N SER A 300 2.46 14.71 -11.30
CA SER A 300 2.73 14.61 -9.86
C SER A 300 3.12 15.94 -9.19
N ASN A 301 3.54 16.95 -9.98
CA ASN A 301 3.76 18.32 -9.46
C ASN A 301 2.50 18.91 -8.83
N GLY A 302 1.31 18.47 -9.27
CA GLY A 302 0.05 18.93 -8.71
C GLY A 302 -0.18 18.59 -7.23
N TRP A 303 0.57 17.65 -6.68
CA TRP A 303 0.52 17.34 -5.25
C TRP A 303 1.24 18.38 -4.38
N PHE A 304 2.20 19.10 -4.96
CA PHE A 304 3.13 19.94 -4.21
C PHE A 304 2.91 21.45 -4.44
N LYS A 305 1.87 21.79 -5.24
CA LYS A 305 1.49 23.19 -5.54
C LYS A 305 0.23 23.67 -4.82
#